data_c5603108f5c57f65f24ad30d74378c48
#
_entry.id   c5603108f5c57f65f24ad30d74378c48
#
_cell.length_a   1.000
_cell.length_b   1.000
_cell.length_c   1.000
_cell.angle_alpha   90.00
_cell.angle_beta   90.00
_cell.angle_gamma   90.00
#
_symmetry.space_group_name_H-M   'P 1'
#
loop_
_entity.id
_entity.type
_entity.pdbx_description
1 polymer ?
#
loop_
_entity_poly.entity_id
_entity_poly.type
_entity_poly.pdbx_seq_one_letter_code
_entity_poly.pdbx_strand_id
1 'polypeptide(L)'
;QLSELTREIMGGPEEPVDYARSIIALDEDDFAEYAASAGADPADFGQAAPSAILINYAQGYSVSPQGDVVKTSGDKLSITPGDRLEFGIYVFTGEPEAEAEYVPAASIRIAAVTDKRPIGTAIQDFSMAELVVDRESFKRITENIRDFDRTMIRNTAYITTGNDQELEKQISEITGQLPSTYIHNIQSASRNERNNQMFFKVFIYGFLTLISLICIANIFNTVTTNIALRRKEFAMLRSVGMMPGGFQKMVRFESIFYGSKGLFYGLPISFVIGMMLHGMQQSVLVSALELPWGSYLTAVIMILVIVSATMLYSTSKIKRENIIDALKEENM
;
A
#
# COMPACT_ATOMS: atom_id res chain seq x y z
N GLN A 1 10.33 22.07 -20.98
CA GLN A 1 11.55 21.53 -20.34
C GLN A 1 11.17 20.67 -19.14
N LEU A 2 11.86 19.54 -18.96
CA LEU A 2 11.67 18.71 -17.78
C LEU A 2 12.10 19.45 -16.52
N SER A 3 11.41 19.22 -15.40
CA SER A 3 11.87 19.71 -14.11
C SER A 3 13.19 19.04 -13.71
N GLU A 4 13.95 19.67 -12.82
CA GLU A 4 15.18 19.08 -12.28
C GLU A 4 14.91 17.71 -11.62
N LEU A 5 13.80 17.64 -10.88
CA LEU A 5 13.32 16.43 -10.26
C LEU A 5 13.03 15.29 -11.27
N THR A 6 12.34 15.63 -12.37
CA THR A 6 12.02 14.62 -13.40
C THR A 6 13.30 14.12 -14.09
N ARG A 7 14.28 14.97 -14.31
CA ARG A 7 15.59 14.58 -14.85
C ARG A 7 16.33 13.64 -13.90
N GLU A 8 16.32 13.92 -12.60
CA GLU A 8 16.94 13.08 -11.59
C GLU A 8 16.33 11.68 -11.56
N ILE A 9 14.99 11.60 -11.59
CA ILE A 9 14.27 10.31 -11.53
C ILE A 9 14.44 9.50 -12.82
N MET A 10 14.42 10.16 -13.97
CA MET A 10 14.53 9.48 -15.28
C MET A 10 15.96 9.16 -15.71
N GLY A 11 16.98 9.49 -14.90
CA GLY A 11 18.37 9.26 -15.23
C GLY A 11 18.94 10.23 -16.27
N GLY A 12 18.32 11.40 -16.41
CA GLY A 12 18.84 12.59 -17.04
C GLY A 12 19.32 12.51 -18.50
N PRO A 13 18.43 12.53 -19.51
CA PRO A 13 18.89 12.87 -20.85
C PRO A 13 19.22 14.38 -20.93
N GLU A 14 20.37 14.68 -21.49
CA GLU A 14 20.77 16.07 -21.81
C GLU A 14 19.99 16.66 -22.99
N GLU A 15 19.31 15.81 -23.78
CA GLU A 15 18.52 16.20 -24.96
C GLU A 15 17.04 16.41 -24.66
N PRO A 16 16.32 17.22 -25.44
CA PRO A 16 14.88 17.37 -25.32
C PRO A 16 14.18 16.03 -25.58
N VAL A 17 13.57 15.48 -24.55
CA VAL A 17 12.82 14.22 -24.64
C VAL A 17 11.41 14.54 -25.09
N ASP A 18 10.94 13.81 -26.07
CA ASP A 18 9.52 13.79 -26.42
C ASP A 18 8.73 13.15 -25.28
N TYR A 19 8.02 13.99 -24.56
CA TYR A 19 7.29 13.56 -23.38
C TYR A 19 5.91 13.06 -23.79
N ALA A 20 5.59 11.81 -23.49
CA ALA A 20 4.26 11.27 -23.73
C ALA A 20 3.20 12.14 -23.00
N ARG A 21 2.10 12.45 -23.69
CA ARG A 21 1.06 13.33 -23.16
C ARG A 21 -0.27 12.62 -23.21
N SER A 22 -1.08 12.81 -22.18
CA SER A 22 -2.47 12.41 -22.13
C SER A 22 -3.34 13.65 -22.14
N ILE A 23 -4.35 13.67 -22.99
CA ILE A 23 -5.35 14.73 -23.02
C ILE A 23 -6.64 14.19 -22.45
N ILE A 24 -7.15 14.86 -21.43
CA ILE A 24 -8.41 14.58 -20.77
C ILE A 24 -9.38 15.67 -21.16
N ALA A 25 -10.43 15.33 -21.91
CA ALA A 25 -11.50 16.26 -22.24
C ALA A 25 -12.65 16.07 -21.27
N LEU A 26 -13.10 17.14 -20.65
CA LEU A 26 -14.27 17.17 -19.79
C LEU A 26 -15.44 17.82 -20.50
N ASP A 27 -16.66 17.44 -20.12
CA ASP A 27 -17.86 18.14 -20.55
C ASP A 27 -17.91 19.55 -19.93
N GLU A 28 -18.74 20.42 -20.46
CA GLU A 28 -18.73 21.87 -20.17
C GLU A 28 -18.91 22.18 -18.68
N ASP A 29 -19.86 21.51 -18.03
CA ASP A 29 -20.15 21.72 -16.60
C ASP A 29 -18.99 21.19 -15.73
N ASP A 30 -18.52 19.99 -16.01
CA ASP A 30 -17.41 19.34 -15.28
C ASP A 30 -16.09 20.10 -15.46
N PHE A 31 -15.89 20.63 -16.68
CA PHE A 31 -14.72 21.43 -16.97
C PHE A 31 -14.73 22.75 -16.21
N ALA A 32 -15.89 23.44 -16.15
CA ALA A 32 -16.03 24.69 -15.42
C ALA A 32 -15.75 24.53 -13.92
N GLU A 33 -16.28 23.45 -13.31
CA GLU A 33 -16.02 23.14 -11.91
C GLU A 33 -14.53 22.80 -11.68
N TYR A 34 -13.95 21.99 -12.54
CA TYR A 34 -12.54 21.63 -12.44
C TYR A 34 -11.62 22.84 -12.62
N ALA A 35 -11.88 23.68 -13.63
CA ALA A 35 -11.10 24.89 -13.89
C ALA A 35 -11.11 25.85 -12.70
N ALA A 36 -12.29 26.06 -12.10
CA ALA A 36 -12.41 26.85 -10.88
C ALA A 36 -11.58 26.24 -9.72
N SER A 37 -11.61 24.92 -9.56
CA SER A 37 -10.83 24.22 -8.53
C SER A 37 -9.31 24.32 -8.75
N ALA A 38 -8.88 24.40 -9.99
CA ALA A 38 -7.49 24.56 -10.42
C ALA A 38 -6.99 26.02 -10.39
N GLY A 39 -7.90 26.96 -10.12
CA GLY A 39 -7.58 28.40 -10.11
C GLY A 39 -7.40 29.00 -11.50
N ALA A 40 -7.95 28.37 -12.55
CA ALA A 40 -7.93 28.90 -13.91
C ALA A 40 -9.03 29.95 -14.09
N ASP A 41 -8.70 31.02 -14.89
CA ASP A 41 -9.73 31.98 -15.27
C ASP A 41 -10.54 31.46 -16.46
N PRO A 42 -11.89 31.42 -16.36
CA PRO A 42 -12.74 31.04 -17.48
C PRO A 42 -12.49 31.82 -18.77
N ALA A 43 -12.03 33.05 -18.67
CA ALA A 43 -11.68 33.89 -19.83
C ALA A 43 -10.47 33.36 -20.63
N ASP A 44 -9.67 32.50 -20.05
CA ASP A 44 -8.52 31.88 -20.73
C ASP A 44 -8.91 30.76 -21.70
N PHE A 45 -10.18 30.32 -21.66
CA PHE A 45 -10.73 29.28 -22.54
C PHE A 45 -11.70 29.89 -23.58
N GLY A 46 -12.00 29.10 -24.62
CA GLY A 46 -12.90 29.59 -25.70
C GLY A 46 -12.25 30.51 -26.73
N GLN A 47 -10.95 30.79 -26.63
CA GLN A 47 -10.19 31.57 -27.59
C GLN A 47 -9.88 30.77 -28.86
N ALA A 48 -9.38 31.46 -29.92
CA ALA A 48 -9.03 30.82 -31.19
C ALA A 48 -7.97 29.71 -31.06
N ALA A 49 -7.02 29.86 -30.12
CA ALA A 49 -6.04 28.82 -29.81
C ALA A 49 -6.51 27.92 -28.66
N PRO A 50 -6.28 26.62 -28.74
CA PRO A 50 -6.65 25.70 -27.64
C PRO A 50 -5.86 26.04 -26.37
N SER A 51 -6.57 26.02 -25.24
CA SER A 51 -5.98 26.23 -23.90
C SER A 51 -6.20 24.97 -23.05
N ALA A 52 -5.27 24.68 -22.15
CA ALA A 52 -5.33 23.54 -21.27
C ALA A 52 -4.92 23.88 -19.84
N ILE A 53 -5.37 23.09 -18.90
CA ILE A 53 -4.86 23.04 -17.53
C ILE A 53 -3.87 21.87 -17.46
N LEU A 54 -2.65 22.13 -17.01
CA LEU A 54 -1.61 21.13 -16.88
C LEU A 54 -1.66 20.53 -15.47
N ILE A 55 -1.83 19.20 -15.38
CA ILE A 55 -1.59 18.46 -14.15
C ILE A 55 -0.09 18.19 -14.05
N ASN A 56 0.60 19.01 -13.25
CA ASN A 56 2.05 19.05 -13.17
C ASN A 56 2.59 18.44 -11.88
N TYR A 57 1.97 17.37 -11.42
CA TYR A 57 2.40 16.72 -10.20
C TYR A 57 2.69 15.24 -10.44
N ALA A 58 3.82 14.77 -9.95
CA ALA A 58 4.14 13.37 -9.90
C ALA A 58 4.69 12.95 -8.55
N GLN A 59 4.48 11.70 -8.25
CA GLN A 59 5.14 10.99 -7.16
C GLN A 59 5.94 9.84 -7.75
N GLY A 60 7.14 9.67 -7.24
CA GLY A 60 8.00 8.55 -7.59
C GLY A 60 8.92 8.22 -6.44
N TYR A 61 9.82 7.33 -6.71
CA TYR A 61 10.83 6.93 -5.74
C TYR A 61 12.18 6.97 -6.45
N SER A 62 13.13 7.62 -5.81
CA SER A 62 14.52 7.61 -6.25
C SER A 62 15.35 6.79 -5.27
N VAL A 63 16.44 6.20 -5.77
CA VAL A 63 17.40 5.52 -4.92
C VAL A 63 18.56 6.46 -4.69
N SER A 64 18.81 6.83 -3.44
CA SER A 64 19.95 7.68 -3.08
C SER A 64 21.27 6.99 -3.42
N PRO A 65 22.39 7.72 -3.57
CA PRO A 65 23.71 7.13 -3.76
C PRO A 65 24.12 6.16 -2.64
N GLN A 66 23.47 6.25 -1.48
CA GLN A 66 23.67 5.36 -0.34
C GLN A 66 22.80 4.09 -0.40
N GLY A 67 21.92 3.97 -1.40
CA GLY A 67 21.01 2.85 -1.59
C GLY A 67 19.67 3.00 -0.89
N ASP A 68 19.40 4.13 -0.25
CA ASP A 68 18.11 4.39 0.38
C ASP A 68 17.06 4.77 -0.65
N VAL A 69 15.88 4.21 -0.51
CA VAL A 69 14.72 4.57 -1.34
C VAL A 69 14.03 5.79 -0.74
N VAL A 70 14.09 6.88 -1.47
CA VAL A 70 13.49 8.15 -1.07
C VAL A 70 12.23 8.38 -1.89
N LYS A 71 11.10 8.61 -1.22
CA LYS A 71 9.87 9.07 -1.88
C LYS A 71 10.07 10.51 -2.30
N THR A 72 9.95 10.74 -3.59
CA THR A 72 10.12 12.05 -4.19
C THR A 72 8.81 12.49 -4.84
N SER A 73 8.44 13.73 -4.66
CA SER A 73 7.24 14.31 -5.28
C SER A 73 7.50 15.76 -5.66
N GLY A 74 6.92 16.19 -6.76
CA GLY A 74 7.08 17.54 -7.25
C GLY A 74 6.58 17.71 -8.68
N ASP A 75 6.93 18.84 -9.26
CA ASP A 75 6.52 19.20 -10.61
C ASP A 75 7.24 18.35 -11.66
N LYS A 76 6.47 17.85 -12.64
CA LYS A 76 7.01 17.08 -13.78
C LYS A 76 7.77 17.97 -14.76
N LEU A 77 7.23 19.13 -15.03
CA LEU A 77 7.70 20.05 -16.06
C LEU A 77 7.97 21.43 -15.46
N SER A 78 8.99 22.11 -15.94
CA SER A 78 9.25 23.53 -15.62
C SER A 78 8.41 24.42 -16.54
N ILE A 79 7.10 24.46 -16.26
CA ILE A 79 6.10 25.18 -17.05
C ILE A 79 5.25 26.03 -16.11
N THR A 80 4.94 27.24 -16.58
CA THR A 80 4.12 28.23 -15.87
C THR A 80 2.89 28.62 -16.67
N PRO A 81 1.83 29.08 -16.01
CA PRO A 81 0.68 29.65 -16.73
C PRO A 81 1.10 30.69 -17.74
N GLY A 82 0.58 30.60 -18.95
CA GLY A 82 0.94 31.45 -20.10
C GLY A 82 1.90 30.82 -21.09
N ASP A 83 2.65 29.80 -20.70
CA ASP A 83 3.54 29.06 -21.57
C ASP A 83 2.77 28.28 -22.64
N ARG A 84 3.45 27.89 -23.71
CA ARG A 84 2.89 27.09 -24.78
C ARG A 84 3.59 25.75 -24.89
N LEU A 85 2.79 24.71 -25.09
CA LEU A 85 3.26 23.37 -25.38
C LEU A 85 2.94 23.01 -26.83
N GLU A 86 3.95 22.59 -27.57
CA GLU A 86 3.75 21.96 -28.88
C GLU A 86 3.28 20.53 -28.68
N PHE A 87 2.14 20.21 -29.29
CA PHE A 87 1.54 18.90 -29.29
C PHE A 87 1.55 18.33 -30.68
N GLY A 88 1.93 17.07 -30.81
CA GLY A 88 1.91 16.31 -32.05
C GLY A 88 1.79 14.81 -31.77
N ILE A 89 1.68 14.05 -32.84
CA ILE A 89 1.62 12.60 -32.81
C ILE A 89 2.75 12.00 -33.65
N TYR A 90 3.19 10.81 -33.26
CA TYR A 90 4.05 9.99 -34.09
C TYR A 90 3.18 9.10 -35.00
N VAL A 91 3.36 9.23 -36.30
CA VAL A 91 2.65 8.46 -37.31
C VAL A 91 3.60 7.37 -37.82
N PHE A 92 3.19 6.12 -37.72
CA PHE A 92 3.90 4.99 -38.29
C PHE A 92 3.44 4.78 -39.74
N THR A 93 4.35 4.84 -40.68
CA THR A 93 4.07 4.72 -42.12
C THR A 93 3.76 3.31 -42.57
N GLY A 94 3.72 2.34 -41.65
CA GLY A 94 3.33 0.95 -41.93
C GLY A 94 4.43 0.04 -42.45
N GLU A 95 5.62 0.54 -42.72
CA GLU A 95 6.78 -0.29 -43.03
C GLU A 95 7.48 -0.75 -41.72
N PRO A 96 7.87 -2.03 -41.59
CA PRO A 96 8.39 -2.58 -40.33
C PRO A 96 9.68 -1.95 -39.79
N GLU A 97 10.42 -1.21 -40.63
CA GLU A 97 11.69 -0.56 -40.30
C GLU A 97 11.62 0.98 -40.41
N ALA A 98 10.44 1.55 -40.68
CA ALA A 98 10.30 2.98 -40.82
C ALA A 98 10.27 3.66 -39.43
N GLU A 99 11.09 4.67 -39.25
CA GLU A 99 11.04 5.56 -38.09
C GLU A 99 9.68 6.29 -38.08
N ALA A 100 9.08 6.42 -36.91
CA ALA A 100 7.84 7.15 -36.74
C ALA A 100 8.08 8.64 -37.03
N GLU A 101 7.29 9.21 -37.94
CA GLU A 101 7.35 10.63 -38.27
C GLU A 101 6.56 11.46 -37.26
N TYR A 102 7.18 12.47 -36.67
CA TYR A 102 6.50 13.40 -35.78
C TYR A 102 5.71 14.43 -36.59
N VAL A 103 4.40 14.42 -36.42
CA VAL A 103 3.47 15.35 -37.07
C VAL A 103 2.96 16.34 -36.03
N PRO A 104 3.31 17.63 -36.09
CA PRO A 104 2.79 18.64 -35.17
C PRO A 104 1.28 18.81 -35.39
N ALA A 105 0.52 18.86 -34.31
CA ALA A 105 -0.94 18.97 -34.34
C ALA A 105 -1.44 20.32 -33.87
N ALA A 106 -0.97 20.80 -32.72
CA ALA A 106 -1.44 22.04 -32.11
C ALA A 106 -0.40 22.63 -31.18
N SER A 107 -0.45 23.96 -31.07
CA SER A 107 0.21 24.69 -29.99
C SER A 107 -0.81 25.02 -28.91
N ILE A 108 -0.66 24.43 -27.74
CA ILE A 108 -1.62 24.51 -26.63
C ILE A 108 -1.08 25.52 -25.60
N ARG A 109 -1.88 26.51 -25.26
CA ARG A 109 -1.56 27.44 -24.18
C ARG A 109 -1.90 26.83 -22.82
N ILE A 110 -0.99 26.89 -21.87
CA ILE A 110 -1.25 26.48 -20.50
C ILE A 110 -1.92 27.62 -19.73
N ALA A 111 -3.21 27.47 -19.43
CA ALA A 111 -3.98 28.45 -18.69
C ALA A 111 -3.72 28.37 -17.18
N ALA A 112 -3.58 27.19 -16.65
CA ALA A 112 -3.25 26.96 -15.25
C ALA A 112 -2.39 25.70 -15.08
N VAL A 113 -1.69 25.65 -13.95
CA VAL A 113 -0.90 24.49 -13.51
C VAL A 113 -1.42 24.06 -12.15
N THR A 114 -1.69 22.77 -11.97
CA THR A 114 -2.29 22.23 -10.75
C THR A 114 -1.75 20.86 -10.41
N ASP A 115 -1.86 20.46 -9.16
CA ASP A 115 -1.65 19.12 -8.65
C ASP A 115 -2.96 18.31 -8.55
N LYS A 116 -4.10 18.97 -8.70
CA LYS A 116 -5.43 18.36 -8.60
C LYS A 116 -5.78 17.59 -9.87
N ARG A 117 -6.48 16.49 -9.70
CA ARG A 117 -6.93 15.63 -10.79
C ARG A 117 -8.45 15.61 -10.92
N PRO A 118 -8.98 15.54 -12.13
CA PRO A 118 -10.39 15.25 -12.32
C PRO A 118 -10.77 13.91 -11.69
N ILE A 119 -12.00 13.80 -11.21
CA ILE A 119 -12.53 12.56 -10.66
C ILE A 119 -12.41 11.43 -11.69
N GLY A 120 -11.96 10.28 -11.23
CA GLY A 120 -11.86 9.07 -12.05
C GLY A 120 -10.58 8.93 -12.87
N THR A 121 -9.70 9.90 -12.87
CA THR A 121 -8.40 9.77 -13.54
C THR A 121 -7.38 9.09 -12.63
N ALA A 122 -6.61 8.15 -13.19
CA ALA A 122 -5.56 7.46 -12.45
C ALA A 122 -4.33 8.38 -12.28
N ILE A 123 -3.59 8.16 -11.20
CA ILE A 123 -2.27 8.80 -11.03
C ILE A 123 -1.33 8.20 -12.07
N GLN A 124 -0.80 9.04 -12.94
CA GLN A 124 0.23 8.66 -13.90
C GLN A 124 1.61 8.82 -13.26
N ASP A 125 2.57 8.07 -13.75
CA ASP A 125 3.97 8.19 -13.37
C ASP A 125 4.63 9.46 -13.95
N PHE A 126 5.93 9.59 -13.78
CA PHE A 126 6.70 10.73 -14.32
C PHE A 126 6.77 10.76 -15.84
N SER A 127 6.42 9.66 -16.52
CA SER A 127 6.58 9.52 -17.96
C SER A 127 5.51 10.25 -18.78
N MET A 128 4.42 10.74 -18.16
CA MET A 128 3.33 11.39 -18.87
C MET A 128 2.96 12.75 -18.30
N ALA A 129 2.87 13.78 -19.16
CA ALA A 129 2.21 15.03 -18.86
C ALA A 129 0.70 14.89 -19.17
N GLU A 130 -0.14 15.40 -18.31
CA GLU A 130 -1.60 15.32 -18.45
C GLU A 130 -2.17 16.71 -18.63
N LEU A 131 -2.88 16.89 -19.74
CA LEU A 131 -3.55 18.12 -20.09
C LEU A 131 -5.06 17.95 -19.96
N VAL A 132 -5.70 18.81 -19.20
CA VAL A 132 -7.17 18.83 -19.10
C VAL A 132 -7.68 20.00 -19.96
N VAL A 133 -8.60 19.67 -20.85
CA VAL A 133 -9.16 20.62 -21.81
C VAL A 133 -10.69 20.55 -21.82
N ASP A 134 -11.32 21.60 -22.28
CA ASP A 134 -12.74 21.57 -22.63
C ASP A 134 -12.98 20.78 -23.91
N ARG A 135 -14.20 20.33 -24.12
CA ARG A 135 -14.58 19.52 -25.27
C ARG A 135 -14.32 20.20 -26.61
N GLU A 136 -14.47 21.51 -26.67
CA GLU A 136 -14.26 22.27 -27.92
C GLU A 136 -12.76 22.38 -28.25
N SER A 137 -11.92 22.63 -27.25
CA SER A 137 -10.45 22.60 -27.41
C SER A 137 -9.97 21.23 -27.83
N PHE A 138 -10.51 20.15 -27.25
CA PHE A 138 -10.18 18.78 -27.66
C PHE A 138 -10.53 18.51 -29.13
N LYS A 139 -11.71 18.94 -29.55
CA LYS A 139 -12.15 18.81 -30.95
C LYS A 139 -11.20 19.53 -31.89
N ARG A 140 -10.84 20.79 -31.59
CA ARG A 140 -9.88 21.58 -32.39
C ARG A 140 -8.51 20.93 -32.47
N ILE A 141 -8.02 20.36 -31.37
CA ILE A 141 -6.73 19.66 -31.35
C ILE A 141 -6.79 18.44 -32.27
N THR A 142 -7.85 17.63 -32.16
CA THR A 142 -7.96 16.38 -32.92
C THR A 142 -8.31 16.57 -34.39
N GLU A 143 -9.03 17.64 -34.77
CA GLU A 143 -9.33 17.97 -36.16
C GLU A 143 -8.09 18.40 -36.95
N ASN A 144 -7.08 18.95 -36.29
CA ASN A 144 -5.83 19.36 -36.93
C ASN A 144 -4.84 18.20 -37.13
N ILE A 145 -5.11 17.03 -36.54
CA ILE A 145 -4.27 15.85 -36.71
C ILE A 145 -4.70 15.11 -37.98
N ARG A 146 -3.81 15.07 -38.97
CA ARG A 146 -4.04 14.28 -40.17
C ARG A 146 -4.07 12.78 -39.81
N ASP A 147 -5.08 12.08 -40.34
CA ASP A 147 -5.27 10.63 -40.12
C ASP A 147 -5.39 10.20 -38.65
N PHE A 148 -5.97 11.09 -37.81
CA PHE A 148 -6.19 10.78 -36.40
C PHE A 148 -7.08 9.53 -36.23
N ASP A 149 -6.51 8.51 -35.64
CA ASP A 149 -7.24 7.28 -35.31
C ASP A 149 -8.20 7.51 -34.13
N ARG A 150 -9.48 7.65 -34.44
CA ARG A 150 -10.54 7.82 -33.45
C ARG A 150 -10.68 6.65 -32.47
N THR A 151 -10.11 5.48 -32.78
CA THR A 151 -10.09 4.35 -31.85
C THR A 151 -9.20 4.60 -30.63
N MET A 152 -8.32 5.59 -30.70
CA MET A 152 -7.51 6.06 -29.56
C MET A 152 -8.32 6.90 -28.56
N ILE A 153 -9.52 7.40 -28.99
CA ILE A 153 -10.39 8.14 -28.07
C ILE A 153 -11.13 7.15 -27.18
N ARG A 154 -10.91 7.30 -25.88
CA ARG A 154 -11.63 6.55 -24.87
C ARG A 154 -12.68 7.44 -24.20
N ASN A 155 -13.96 7.18 -24.43
CA ASN A 155 -15.03 7.87 -23.74
C ASN A 155 -15.32 7.15 -22.42
N THR A 156 -15.30 7.90 -21.33
CA THR A 156 -15.57 7.35 -19.99
C THR A 156 -16.67 8.18 -19.32
N ALA A 157 -17.70 7.51 -18.83
CA ALA A 157 -18.73 8.13 -18.02
C ALA A 157 -18.61 7.64 -16.57
N TYR A 158 -18.62 8.55 -15.62
CA TYR A 158 -18.64 8.25 -14.19
C TYR A 158 -20.06 8.45 -13.67
N ILE A 159 -20.62 7.39 -13.13
CA ILE A 159 -22.01 7.40 -12.66
C ILE A 159 -22.04 7.06 -11.17
N THR A 160 -22.61 7.94 -10.36
CA THR A 160 -22.82 7.71 -8.94
C THR A 160 -24.23 7.18 -8.71
N THR A 161 -24.36 6.09 -7.96
CA THR A 161 -25.64 5.46 -7.67
C THR A 161 -25.67 4.87 -6.26
N GLY A 162 -26.87 4.81 -5.68
CA GLY A 162 -27.13 4.09 -4.43
C GLY A 162 -27.31 2.57 -4.61
N ASN A 163 -27.52 2.08 -5.86
CA ASN A 163 -27.68 0.67 -6.18
C ASN A 163 -26.83 0.29 -7.39
N ASP A 164 -25.57 0.02 -7.13
CA ASP A 164 -24.57 -0.24 -8.16
C ASP A 164 -24.82 -1.54 -8.93
N GLN A 165 -25.33 -2.58 -8.32
CA GLN A 165 -25.58 -3.87 -8.96
C GLN A 165 -26.72 -3.80 -9.97
N GLU A 166 -27.80 -3.12 -9.61
CA GLU A 166 -28.95 -2.95 -10.53
C GLU A 166 -28.56 -2.05 -11.70
N LEU A 167 -27.83 -0.96 -11.44
CA LEU A 167 -27.35 -0.08 -12.49
C LEU A 167 -26.38 -0.79 -13.44
N GLU A 168 -25.44 -1.57 -12.90
CA GLU A 168 -24.50 -2.36 -13.71
C GLU A 168 -25.24 -3.31 -14.66
N LYS A 169 -26.28 -3.98 -14.15
CA LYS A 169 -27.12 -4.85 -14.97
C LYS A 169 -27.83 -4.09 -16.08
N GLN A 170 -28.47 -2.97 -15.78
CA GLN A 170 -29.17 -2.15 -16.78
C GLN A 170 -28.22 -1.60 -17.84
N ILE A 171 -27.03 -1.11 -17.45
CA ILE A 171 -26.01 -0.64 -18.38
C ILE A 171 -25.51 -1.82 -19.24
N SER A 172 -25.26 -2.99 -18.64
CA SER A 172 -24.82 -4.19 -19.34
C SER A 172 -25.82 -4.65 -20.40
N GLU A 173 -27.13 -4.55 -20.13
CA GLU A 173 -28.19 -4.86 -21.09
C GLU A 173 -28.18 -3.89 -22.29
N ILE A 174 -27.91 -2.61 -22.06
CA ILE A 174 -27.82 -1.58 -23.10
C ILE A 174 -26.52 -1.72 -23.91
N THR A 175 -25.41 -1.94 -23.23
CA THR A 175 -24.08 -1.92 -23.85
C THR A 175 -23.61 -3.28 -24.33
N GLY A 176 -24.30 -4.36 -23.99
CA GLY A 176 -23.92 -5.74 -24.38
C GLY A 176 -23.84 -6.01 -25.89
N GLN A 177 -24.38 -5.10 -26.68
CA GLN A 177 -24.30 -5.14 -28.15
C GLN A 177 -23.24 -4.20 -28.74
N LEU A 178 -22.58 -3.38 -27.88
CA LEU A 178 -21.58 -2.42 -28.32
C LEU A 178 -20.19 -3.04 -28.18
N PRO A 179 -19.42 -3.14 -29.28
CA PRO A 179 -18.04 -3.62 -29.17
C PRO A 179 -17.18 -2.65 -28.36
N SER A 180 -16.27 -3.21 -27.59
CA SER A 180 -15.27 -2.43 -26.83
C SER A 180 -15.81 -1.55 -25.69
N THR A 181 -16.98 -1.89 -25.13
CA THR A 181 -17.50 -1.24 -23.94
C THR A 181 -17.12 -2.02 -22.68
N TYR A 182 -16.53 -1.33 -21.71
CA TYR A 182 -16.14 -1.92 -20.43
C TYR A 182 -16.88 -1.22 -19.30
N ILE A 183 -17.54 -1.98 -18.46
CA ILE A 183 -18.19 -1.48 -17.24
C ILE A 183 -17.25 -1.80 -16.07
N HIS A 184 -16.86 -0.79 -15.35
CA HIS A 184 -16.05 -0.93 -14.15
C HIS A 184 -16.83 -0.49 -12.90
N ASN A 185 -17.36 -1.45 -12.18
CA ASN A 185 -18.06 -1.19 -10.93
C ASN A 185 -17.06 -1.10 -9.77
N ILE A 186 -16.70 0.13 -9.39
CA ILE A 186 -15.72 0.42 -8.35
C ILE A 186 -16.20 -0.10 -6.99
N GLN A 187 -17.51 -0.04 -6.70
CA GLN A 187 -18.05 -0.54 -5.42
C GLN A 187 -17.99 -2.06 -5.35
N SER A 188 -18.30 -2.74 -6.45
CA SER A 188 -18.18 -4.19 -6.56
C SER A 188 -16.73 -4.65 -6.41
N ALA A 189 -15.80 -3.99 -7.10
CA ALA A 189 -14.38 -4.25 -6.99
C ALA A 189 -13.89 -4.06 -5.54
N SER A 190 -14.29 -2.97 -4.89
CA SER A 190 -13.94 -2.70 -3.49
C SER A 190 -14.57 -3.70 -2.51
N ARG A 191 -15.79 -4.22 -2.79
CA ARG A 191 -16.40 -5.29 -1.99
C ARG A 191 -15.63 -6.59 -2.15
N ASN A 192 -15.28 -6.96 -3.39
CA ASN A 192 -14.52 -8.17 -3.67
C ASN A 192 -13.13 -8.12 -3.01
N GLU A 193 -12.47 -6.99 -3.09
CA GLU A 193 -11.19 -6.78 -2.42
C GLU A 193 -11.32 -6.93 -0.89
N ARG A 194 -12.33 -6.32 -0.27
CA ARG A 194 -12.59 -6.49 1.18
C ARG A 194 -12.93 -7.93 1.54
N ASN A 195 -13.69 -8.63 0.71
CA ASN A 195 -14.01 -10.04 0.94
C ASN A 195 -12.76 -10.91 0.85
N ASN A 196 -11.92 -10.70 -0.17
CA ASN A 196 -10.64 -11.40 -0.30
C ASN A 196 -9.74 -11.13 0.90
N GLN A 197 -9.60 -9.87 1.30
CA GLN A 197 -8.85 -9.52 2.52
C GLN A 197 -9.44 -10.18 3.78
N MET A 198 -10.76 -10.28 3.89
CA MET A 198 -11.40 -10.97 5.01
C MET A 198 -11.07 -12.46 5.02
N PHE A 199 -11.12 -13.15 3.88
CA PHE A 199 -10.70 -14.54 3.76
C PHE A 199 -9.25 -14.74 4.20
N PHE A 200 -8.34 -13.92 3.69
CA PHE A 200 -6.93 -13.97 4.10
C PHE A 200 -6.76 -13.72 5.59
N LYS A 201 -7.45 -12.73 6.15
CA LYS A 201 -7.40 -12.45 7.60
C LYS A 201 -7.90 -13.63 8.42
N VAL A 202 -9.04 -14.21 8.09
CA VAL A 202 -9.60 -15.38 8.81
C VAL A 202 -8.63 -16.55 8.75
N PHE A 203 -8.07 -16.84 7.58
CA PHE A 203 -7.09 -17.92 7.41
C PHE A 203 -5.81 -17.66 8.23
N ILE A 204 -5.23 -16.47 8.13
CA ILE A 204 -4.01 -16.11 8.86
C ILE A 204 -4.25 -16.14 10.37
N TYR A 205 -5.34 -15.53 10.86
CA TYR A 205 -5.65 -15.53 12.30
C TYR A 205 -6.00 -16.92 12.81
N GLY A 206 -6.68 -17.74 12.01
CA GLY A 206 -6.94 -19.15 12.35
C GLY A 206 -5.63 -19.93 12.52
N PHE A 207 -4.72 -19.78 11.58
CA PHE A 207 -3.40 -20.42 11.62
C PHE A 207 -2.55 -19.91 12.80
N LEU A 208 -2.53 -18.58 13.03
CA LEU A 208 -1.84 -18.01 14.18
C LEU A 208 -2.42 -18.50 15.51
N THR A 209 -3.73 -18.63 15.61
CA THR A 209 -4.39 -19.16 16.80
C THR A 209 -3.97 -20.60 17.05
N LEU A 210 -3.95 -21.43 16.02
CA LEU A 210 -3.53 -22.84 16.12
C LEU A 210 -2.07 -22.96 16.59
N ILE A 211 -1.15 -22.21 15.96
CA ILE A 211 0.25 -22.18 16.37
C ILE A 211 0.38 -21.70 17.83
N SER A 212 -0.35 -20.63 18.19
CA SER A 212 -0.32 -20.11 19.55
C SER A 212 -0.77 -21.14 20.58
N LEU A 213 -1.82 -21.90 20.29
CA LEU A 213 -2.28 -22.99 21.17
C LEU A 213 -1.22 -24.09 21.33
N ILE A 214 -0.55 -24.48 20.23
CA ILE A 214 0.55 -25.44 20.27
C ILE A 214 1.70 -24.89 21.13
N CYS A 215 2.09 -23.62 20.95
CA CYS A 215 3.13 -22.99 21.74
C CYS A 215 2.76 -22.94 23.23
N ILE A 216 1.52 -22.58 23.57
CA ILE A 216 1.03 -22.56 24.95
C ILE A 216 1.10 -23.96 25.56
N ALA A 217 0.67 -24.98 24.82
CA ALA A 217 0.74 -26.36 25.28
C ALA A 217 2.20 -26.82 25.53
N ASN A 218 3.13 -26.45 24.64
CA ASN A 218 4.56 -26.74 24.80
C ASN A 218 5.17 -26.03 26.01
N ILE A 219 4.87 -24.74 26.18
CA ILE A 219 5.32 -23.97 27.35
C ILE A 219 4.79 -24.60 28.63
N PHE A 220 3.49 -24.94 28.64
CA PHE A 220 2.84 -25.61 29.77
C PHE A 220 3.52 -26.93 30.13
N ASN A 221 3.75 -27.80 29.15
CA ASN A 221 4.42 -29.08 29.35
C ASN A 221 5.85 -28.90 29.89
N THR A 222 6.63 -28.00 29.28
CA THR A 222 8.02 -27.71 29.68
C THR A 222 8.08 -27.16 31.11
N VAL A 223 7.23 -26.23 31.45
CA VAL A 223 7.18 -25.60 32.78
C VAL A 223 6.76 -26.64 33.82
N THR A 224 5.71 -27.42 33.56
CA THR A 224 5.22 -28.45 34.49
C THR A 224 6.29 -29.52 34.75
N THR A 225 6.97 -30.00 33.71
CA THR A 225 8.06 -30.95 33.80
C THR A 225 9.23 -30.42 34.60
N ASN A 226 9.68 -29.18 34.30
CA ASN A 226 10.79 -28.55 35.04
C ASN A 226 10.48 -28.40 36.52
N ILE A 227 9.27 -27.98 36.86
CA ILE A 227 8.84 -27.88 38.26
C ILE A 227 8.76 -29.25 38.93
N ALA A 228 8.26 -30.29 38.23
CA ALA A 228 8.20 -31.64 38.75
C ALA A 228 9.61 -32.21 39.06
N LEU A 229 10.56 -32.01 38.15
CA LEU A 229 11.96 -32.45 38.33
C LEU A 229 12.65 -31.76 39.52
N ARG A 230 12.29 -30.51 39.78
CA ARG A 230 12.88 -29.70 40.89
C ARG A 230 12.07 -29.78 42.19
N ARG A 231 11.07 -30.69 42.29
CA ARG A 231 10.17 -30.85 43.45
C ARG A 231 10.95 -31.08 44.76
N LYS A 232 12.01 -31.88 44.70
CA LYS A 232 12.88 -32.18 45.85
C LYS A 232 13.64 -30.93 46.33
N GLU A 233 14.17 -30.13 45.41
CA GLU A 233 14.84 -28.85 45.75
C GLU A 233 13.88 -27.86 46.42
N PHE A 234 12.64 -27.81 45.93
CA PHE A 234 11.62 -26.94 46.52
C PHE A 234 11.17 -27.44 47.90
N ALA A 235 11.10 -28.74 48.12
CA ALA A 235 10.79 -29.35 49.41
C ALA A 235 11.91 -29.03 50.42
N MET A 236 13.18 -29.14 50.03
CA MET A 236 14.33 -28.78 50.87
C MET A 236 14.32 -27.31 51.25
N LEU A 237 14.13 -26.38 50.32
CA LEU A 237 14.04 -24.97 50.58
C LEU A 237 12.92 -24.63 51.57
N ARG A 238 11.81 -25.34 51.50
CA ARG A 238 10.68 -25.15 52.40
C ARG A 238 10.94 -25.72 53.81
N SER A 239 11.69 -26.80 53.92
CA SER A 239 12.10 -27.37 55.19
C SER A 239 13.10 -26.51 55.97
N VAL A 240 13.93 -25.72 55.26
CA VAL A 240 14.87 -24.72 55.81
C VAL A 240 14.18 -23.38 56.15
N GLY A 241 12.84 -23.28 55.96
CA GLY A 241 12.07 -22.12 56.42
C GLY A 241 11.68 -21.11 55.31
N MET A 242 11.75 -21.49 54.03
CA MET A 242 11.29 -20.62 52.97
C MET A 242 9.79 -20.37 53.11
N MET A 243 9.41 -19.08 53.26
CA MET A 243 8.01 -18.67 53.30
C MET A 243 7.33 -18.85 51.97
N PRO A 244 6.00 -19.16 51.94
CA PRO A 244 5.24 -19.33 50.71
C PRO A 244 5.33 -18.16 49.71
N GLY A 245 5.48 -16.93 50.22
CA GLY A 245 5.68 -15.72 49.42
C GLY A 245 7.05 -15.67 48.73
N GLY A 246 8.09 -16.23 49.34
CA GLY A 246 9.42 -16.33 48.72
C GLY A 246 9.43 -17.26 47.52
N PHE A 247 8.77 -18.40 47.65
CA PHE A 247 8.59 -19.36 46.54
C PHE A 247 7.87 -18.73 45.35
N GLN A 248 6.75 -18.01 45.58
CA GLN A 248 6.01 -17.34 44.50
C GLN A 248 6.85 -16.26 43.79
N LYS A 249 7.66 -15.51 44.56
CA LYS A 249 8.56 -14.52 43.94
C LYS A 249 9.61 -15.19 43.06
N MET A 250 10.23 -16.27 43.53
CA MET A 250 11.22 -17.03 42.77
C MET A 250 10.63 -17.53 41.44
N VAL A 251 9.46 -18.14 41.48
CA VAL A 251 8.79 -18.64 40.30
C VAL A 251 8.42 -17.53 39.30
N ARG A 252 8.01 -16.34 39.78
CA ARG A 252 7.76 -15.17 38.94
C ARG A 252 9.03 -14.69 38.22
N PHE A 253 10.15 -14.57 38.95
CA PHE A 253 11.41 -14.17 38.34
C PHE A 253 11.89 -15.17 37.30
N GLU A 254 11.74 -16.45 37.56
CA GLU A 254 12.07 -17.52 36.62
C GLU A 254 11.20 -17.44 35.35
N SER A 255 9.91 -17.15 35.52
CA SER A 255 8.98 -16.93 34.39
C SER A 255 9.40 -15.77 33.51
N ILE A 256 9.71 -14.63 34.14
CA ILE A 256 10.17 -13.42 33.43
C ILE A 256 11.47 -13.73 32.68
N PHE A 257 12.39 -14.46 33.31
CA PHE A 257 13.66 -14.83 32.69
C PHE A 257 13.49 -15.71 31.45
N TYR A 258 12.62 -16.75 31.52
CA TYR A 258 12.30 -17.58 30.35
C TYR A 258 11.61 -16.78 29.23
N GLY A 259 10.66 -15.93 29.58
CA GLY A 259 9.99 -15.04 28.64
C GLY A 259 10.96 -14.07 27.97
N SER A 260 11.83 -13.44 28.75
CA SER A 260 12.86 -12.51 28.24
C SER A 260 13.86 -13.21 27.33
N LYS A 261 14.29 -14.43 27.66
CA LYS A 261 15.19 -15.23 26.83
C LYS A 261 14.54 -15.56 25.48
N GLY A 262 13.26 -15.94 25.46
CA GLY A 262 12.51 -16.19 24.24
C GLY A 262 12.38 -14.94 23.37
N LEU A 263 12.10 -13.79 23.97
CA LEU A 263 12.02 -12.50 23.29
C LEU A 263 13.37 -12.07 22.72
N PHE A 264 14.46 -12.26 23.47
CA PHE A 264 15.81 -11.91 23.05
C PHE A 264 16.26 -12.60 21.76
N TYR A 265 15.84 -13.83 21.54
CA TYR A 265 16.11 -14.55 20.29
C TYR A 265 15.00 -14.34 19.25
N GLY A 266 13.74 -14.29 19.65
CA GLY A 266 12.61 -14.21 18.74
C GLY A 266 12.48 -12.88 18.02
N LEU A 267 12.69 -11.76 18.72
CA LEU A 267 12.57 -10.42 18.12
C LEU A 267 13.60 -10.16 17.03
N PRO A 268 14.90 -10.42 17.19
CA PRO A 268 15.86 -10.24 16.11
C PRO A 268 15.56 -11.12 14.89
N ILE A 269 15.18 -12.38 15.09
CA ILE A 269 14.83 -13.28 14.00
C ILE A 269 13.60 -12.75 13.25
N SER A 270 12.57 -12.33 13.96
CA SER A 270 11.37 -11.72 13.37
C SER A 270 11.70 -10.46 12.58
N PHE A 271 12.61 -9.63 13.10
CA PHE A 271 13.07 -8.43 12.40
C PHE A 271 13.79 -8.75 11.10
N VAL A 272 14.72 -9.71 11.10
CA VAL A 272 15.44 -10.14 9.89
C VAL A 272 14.48 -10.71 8.84
N ILE A 273 13.52 -11.55 9.26
CA ILE A 273 12.50 -12.08 8.34
C ILE A 273 11.64 -10.94 7.78
N GLY A 274 11.24 -9.99 8.62
CA GLY A 274 10.49 -8.80 8.18
C GLY A 274 11.25 -7.99 7.13
N MET A 275 12.54 -7.76 7.33
CA MET A 275 13.40 -7.10 6.32
C MET A 275 13.50 -7.88 5.02
N MET A 276 13.66 -9.21 5.08
CA MET A 276 13.69 -10.06 3.89
C MET A 276 12.38 -9.96 3.09
N LEU A 277 11.24 -10.05 3.76
CA LEU A 277 9.92 -9.93 3.11
C LEU A 277 9.72 -8.55 2.50
N HIS A 278 10.14 -7.50 3.20
CA HIS A 278 10.08 -6.14 2.68
C HIS A 278 10.94 -5.98 1.42
N GLY A 279 12.17 -6.51 1.43
CA GLY A 279 13.06 -6.49 0.25
C GLY A 279 12.47 -7.23 -0.97
N MET A 280 11.72 -8.29 -0.75
CA MET A 280 11.02 -9.00 -1.84
C MET A 280 9.84 -8.20 -2.41
N GLN A 281 9.21 -7.33 -1.62
CA GLN A 281 8.11 -6.47 -2.07
C GLN A 281 8.58 -5.20 -2.78
N GLN A 282 9.81 -4.74 -2.56
CA GLN A 282 10.35 -3.53 -3.18
C GLN A 282 10.39 -3.58 -4.71
N SER A 283 10.39 -4.75 -5.32
CA SER A 283 10.32 -4.91 -6.78
C SER A 283 8.97 -4.58 -7.39
N VAL A 284 7.92 -4.42 -6.58
CA VAL A 284 6.53 -4.20 -7.05
C VAL A 284 5.93 -2.88 -6.54
N LEU A 285 6.23 -2.50 -5.30
CA LEU A 285 5.69 -1.27 -4.67
C LEU A 285 6.75 -0.69 -3.75
N VAL A 286 7.33 0.41 -4.14
CA VAL A 286 8.30 1.12 -3.31
C VAL A 286 7.56 1.82 -2.18
N SER A 287 7.47 1.19 -1.03
CA SER A 287 6.99 1.81 0.20
C SER A 287 8.15 1.92 1.20
N ALA A 288 8.23 3.05 1.89
CA ALA A 288 9.19 3.21 2.97
C ALA A 288 9.01 2.09 4.01
N LEU A 289 10.11 1.63 4.61
CA LEU A 289 10.09 0.63 5.66
C LEU A 289 9.39 1.18 6.90
N GLU A 290 8.08 1.00 6.99
CA GLU A 290 7.33 1.30 8.21
C GLU A 290 7.36 0.08 9.12
N LEU A 291 8.20 0.13 10.14
CA LEU A 291 8.25 -0.91 11.17
C LEU A 291 6.95 -0.91 11.99
N PRO A 292 6.24 -2.04 12.07
CA PRO A 292 4.99 -2.13 12.82
C PRO A 292 5.25 -2.22 14.35
N TRP A 293 5.75 -1.15 14.94
CA TRP A 293 6.10 -1.09 16.36
C TRP A 293 4.97 -1.54 17.29
N GLY A 294 3.71 -1.23 16.93
CA GLY A 294 2.54 -1.69 17.67
C GLY A 294 2.42 -3.21 17.71
N SER A 295 2.73 -3.90 16.63
CA SER A 295 2.71 -5.37 16.56
C SER A 295 3.82 -5.99 17.40
N TYR A 296 5.03 -5.43 17.39
CA TYR A 296 6.12 -5.88 18.23
C TYR A 296 5.79 -5.71 19.73
N LEU A 297 5.25 -4.55 20.10
CA LEU A 297 4.83 -4.29 21.49
C LEU A 297 3.74 -5.27 21.93
N THR A 298 2.74 -5.49 21.09
CA THR A 298 1.66 -6.44 21.35
C THR A 298 2.20 -7.88 21.53
N ALA A 299 3.13 -8.32 20.69
CA ALA A 299 3.76 -9.63 20.79
C ALA A 299 4.53 -9.78 22.11
N VAL A 300 5.30 -8.77 22.53
CA VAL A 300 6.02 -8.77 23.80
C VAL A 300 5.07 -8.92 24.99
N ILE A 301 3.99 -8.12 25.01
CA ILE A 301 2.98 -8.19 26.08
C ILE A 301 2.30 -9.57 26.11
N MET A 302 1.89 -10.08 24.96
CA MET A 302 1.24 -11.39 24.85
C MET A 302 2.14 -12.53 25.36
N ILE A 303 3.40 -12.57 24.98
CA ILE A 303 4.35 -13.59 25.44
C ILE A 303 4.52 -13.52 26.95
N LEU A 304 4.71 -12.34 27.53
CA LEU A 304 4.84 -12.18 28.97
C LEU A 304 3.58 -12.61 29.73
N VAL A 305 2.40 -12.31 29.20
CA VAL A 305 1.12 -12.74 29.78
C VAL A 305 0.99 -14.27 29.73
N ILE A 306 1.27 -14.89 28.59
CA ILE A 306 1.16 -16.34 28.41
C ILE A 306 2.12 -17.06 29.36
N VAL A 307 3.39 -16.66 29.39
CA VAL A 307 4.40 -17.29 30.28
C VAL A 307 4.02 -17.10 31.74
N SER A 308 3.59 -15.92 32.15
CA SER A 308 3.18 -15.64 33.53
C SER A 308 1.94 -16.45 33.93
N ALA A 309 0.92 -16.53 33.07
CA ALA A 309 -0.29 -17.31 33.32
C ALA A 309 0.01 -18.81 33.44
N THR A 310 0.83 -19.34 32.54
CA THR A 310 1.24 -20.76 32.55
C THR A 310 1.98 -21.10 33.82
N MET A 311 2.89 -20.25 34.25
CA MET A 311 3.69 -20.45 35.46
C MET A 311 2.82 -20.39 36.74
N LEU A 312 1.91 -19.41 36.83
CA LEU A 312 0.97 -19.31 37.94
C LEU A 312 0.07 -20.54 38.06
N TYR A 313 -0.43 -21.03 36.92
CA TYR A 313 -1.25 -22.24 36.87
C TYR A 313 -0.46 -23.47 37.33
N SER A 314 0.73 -23.69 36.80
CA SER A 314 1.58 -24.83 37.15
C SER A 314 1.96 -24.83 38.65
N THR A 315 2.27 -23.64 39.18
CA THR A 315 2.57 -23.46 40.60
C THR A 315 1.36 -23.72 41.49
N SER A 316 0.17 -23.32 41.08
CA SER A 316 -1.06 -23.55 41.85
C SER A 316 -1.44 -25.03 41.93
N LYS A 317 -1.14 -25.80 40.88
CA LYS A 317 -1.36 -27.23 40.84
C LYS A 317 -0.48 -27.97 41.86
N ILE A 318 0.80 -27.60 41.94
CA ILE A 318 1.74 -28.20 42.90
C ILE A 318 1.39 -27.86 44.36
N LYS A 319 0.83 -26.66 44.59
CA LYS A 319 0.39 -26.25 45.94
C LYS A 319 -0.77 -27.10 46.47
N ARG A 320 -1.57 -27.67 45.59
CA ARG A 320 -2.68 -28.59 45.93
C ARG A 320 -2.24 -30.03 46.22
N GLU A 321 -1.13 -30.47 45.68
CA GLU A 321 -0.58 -31.79 45.98
C GLU A 321 0.06 -31.77 47.34
N ASN A 322 -0.42 -32.53 48.30
CA ASN A 322 0.07 -32.62 49.65
C ASN A 322 1.55 -33.04 49.69
N ILE A 323 2.39 -32.26 50.31
CA ILE A 323 3.83 -32.50 50.49
C ILE A 323 4.08 -33.85 51.22
N ILE A 324 3.10 -34.31 51.98
CA ILE A 324 3.13 -35.57 52.73
C ILE A 324 3.13 -36.79 51.78
N ASP A 325 2.42 -36.74 50.65
CA ASP A 325 2.36 -37.83 49.70
C ASP A 325 3.68 -38.00 48.92
N ALA A 326 4.39 -36.88 48.66
CA ALA A 326 5.69 -36.91 48.00
C ALA A 326 6.82 -37.51 48.83
N LEU A 327 6.72 -37.46 50.17
CA LEU A 327 7.64 -38.15 51.10
C LEU A 327 7.27 -39.60 51.37
N LYS A 328 6.02 -39.99 51.11
CA LYS A 328 5.53 -41.34 51.34
C LYS A 328 5.84 -42.31 50.18
N GLU A 329 5.91 -41.82 48.96
CA GLU A 329 6.28 -42.60 47.78
C GLU A 329 7.75 -43.05 47.75
N GLU A 330 8.61 -42.53 48.66
CA GLU A 330 10.04 -42.84 48.72
C GLU A 330 10.32 -44.02 49.71
N ASN A 331 9.31 -44.48 50.45
CA ASN A 331 9.46 -45.57 51.45
C ASN A 331 8.71 -46.86 51.05
N MET A 332 8.32 -47.02 49.78
CA MET A 332 7.87 -48.25 49.18
C MET A 332 8.80 -48.66 48.04
#